data_df00d8d7ae04e538a0c2ecb5b985ddd0
#
_entry.id   df00d8d7ae04e538a0c2ecb5b985ddd0
#
_cell.length_a   1.000
_cell.length_b   1.000
_cell.length_c   1.000
_cell.angle_alpha   90.00
_cell.angle_beta   90.00
_cell.angle_gamma   90.00
#
_symmetry.space_group_name_H-M   'P 1'
#
loop_
_entity.id
_entity.type
_entity.pdbx_description
1 polymer ?
#
loop_
_entity_poly.entity_id
_entity_poly.type
_entity_poly.pdbx_seq_one_letter_code
_entity_poly.pdbx_strand_id
1 'polypeptide(L)'
;MLPPAPSHRIMIVTDAWLPQVNGVVRTLTTVVTELRAMGHVVEVISPDRFRTIPCPTYSDIPLALLPRRSLVRMIEAFQPEALHIATEGPLGMAARSWAKRTGFGFTTAFHTRFAEYIKARTGLPVRPLYAWMRRFHSAAQGTMVATQSLRDELTARGFRNIRSWSRGVDLGLFKPEPKEDWGLPRPVFLCVGRVAVEKNIGAFLDLDLPGSKVVVGDGPILPRLRREYPNVLFTGPRYGEALARAYAGADVFVFPSLTDTFGLVLLEALACGTPVAAFPVTGPIDVLADVHGKVGAVDVDLRAAALAALAADRSACRAHAERYSWRACAEVFLSHLVPLAGAS
;
A
#
# COMPACT_ATOMS: atom_id res chain seq x y z
N MET A 1 10.54 -8.67 -35.76
CA MET A 1 10.72 -8.63 -34.30
C MET A 1 11.30 -7.26 -33.97
N LEU A 2 10.58 -6.48 -33.13
CA LEU A 2 11.15 -5.24 -32.57
C LEU A 2 12.36 -5.60 -31.70
N PRO A 3 13.44 -4.80 -31.69
CA PRO A 3 14.58 -5.05 -30.83
C PRO A 3 14.08 -5.05 -29.37
N PRO A 4 14.65 -5.92 -28.49
CA PRO A 4 14.28 -5.91 -27.09
C PRO A 4 14.51 -4.50 -26.52
N ALA A 5 13.56 -4.06 -25.67
CA ALA A 5 13.70 -2.78 -24.98
C ALA A 5 15.02 -2.75 -24.20
N PRO A 6 15.73 -1.61 -24.14
CA PRO A 6 17.01 -1.53 -23.44
C PRO A 6 16.87 -1.96 -21.97
N SER A 7 17.75 -2.85 -21.54
CA SER A 7 17.83 -3.28 -20.14
C SER A 7 18.46 -2.15 -19.31
N HIS A 8 17.79 -1.78 -18.20
CA HIS A 8 18.30 -0.75 -17.28
C HIS A 8 18.74 -1.36 -15.96
N ARG A 9 19.75 -0.76 -15.34
CA ARG A 9 20.20 -1.06 -13.99
C ARG A 9 19.50 -0.15 -13.00
N ILE A 10 18.48 -0.67 -12.34
CA ILE A 10 17.59 0.09 -11.45
C ILE A 10 17.93 -0.25 -10.00
N MET A 11 18.18 0.77 -9.18
CA MET A 11 18.34 0.60 -7.74
C MET A 11 17.15 1.15 -6.99
N ILE A 12 16.62 0.34 -6.08
CA ILE A 12 15.54 0.69 -5.16
C ILE A 12 16.09 0.66 -3.73
N VAL A 13 15.99 1.79 -3.02
CA VAL A 13 16.38 1.90 -1.61
C VAL A 13 15.13 2.03 -0.76
N THR A 14 14.98 1.16 0.23
CA THR A 14 13.78 1.12 1.08
C THR A 14 14.11 0.70 2.52
N ASP A 15 13.43 1.29 3.49
CA ASP A 15 13.44 0.85 4.90
C ASP A 15 12.31 -0.17 5.19
N ALA A 16 11.38 -0.36 4.24
CA ALA A 16 10.28 -1.32 4.31
C ALA A 16 10.53 -2.50 3.37
N TRP A 17 10.88 -3.65 3.92
CA TRP A 17 11.17 -4.87 3.16
C TRP A 17 10.81 -6.12 3.95
N LEU A 18 10.91 -7.28 3.31
CA LEU A 18 10.70 -8.57 3.97
C LEU A 18 11.55 -8.70 5.26
N PRO A 19 11.07 -9.34 6.30
CA PRO A 19 9.82 -10.10 6.43
C PRO A 19 8.57 -9.28 6.80
N GLN A 20 8.61 -7.96 6.74
CA GLN A 20 7.44 -7.13 7.04
C GLN A 20 6.27 -7.44 6.08
N VAL A 21 5.06 -7.51 6.62
CA VAL A 21 3.82 -7.72 5.84
C VAL A 21 3.02 -6.42 5.83
N ASN A 22 3.18 -5.63 4.77
CA ASN A 22 2.44 -4.38 4.57
C ASN A 22 2.34 -4.02 3.09
N GLY A 23 1.50 -3.03 2.76
CA GLY A 23 1.25 -2.61 1.38
C GLY A 23 2.48 -2.05 0.65
N VAL A 24 3.45 -1.46 1.36
CA VAL A 24 4.69 -0.94 0.77
C VAL A 24 5.56 -2.09 0.28
N VAL A 25 5.82 -3.07 1.16
CA VAL A 25 6.62 -4.26 0.85
C VAL A 25 5.99 -5.01 -0.33
N ARG A 26 4.67 -5.26 -0.29
CA ARG A 26 3.97 -5.93 -1.37
C ARG A 26 4.10 -5.19 -2.70
N THR A 27 3.91 -3.86 -2.69
CA THR A 27 4.07 -3.06 -3.90
C THR A 27 5.48 -3.17 -4.46
N LEU A 28 6.50 -2.96 -3.63
CA LEU A 28 7.89 -2.96 -4.07
C LEU A 28 8.35 -4.34 -4.55
N THR A 29 8.03 -5.41 -3.82
CA THR A 29 8.40 -6.78 -4.22
C THR A 29 7.76 -7.17 -5.55
N THR A 30 6.49 -6.83 -5.76
CA THR A 30 5.80 -7.13 -7.01
C THR A 30 6.36 -6.31 -8.18
N VAL A 31 6.57 -5.00 -7.97
CA VAL A 31 7.18 -4.14 -9.01
C VAL A 31 8.59 -4.61 -9.37
N VAL A 32 9.40 -5.02 -8.40
CA VAL A 32 10.73 -5.61 -8.65
C VAL A 32 10.62 -6.88 -9.50
N THR A 33 9.66 -7.75 -9.20
CA THR A 33 9.41 -8.98 -9.97
C THR A 33 9.03 -8.65 -11.41
N GLU A 34 8.09 -7.72 -11.61
CA GLU A 34 7.67 -7.27 -12.95
C GLU A 34 8.81 -6.62 -13.74
N LEU A 35 9.58 -5.73 -13.12
CA LEU A 35 10.73 -5.09 -13.79
C LEU A 35 11.78 -6.12 -14.22
N ARG A 36 12.07 -7.12 -13.39
CA ARG A 36 12.96 -8.22 -13.75
C ARG A 36 12.40 -9.07 -14.89
N ALA A 37 11.10 -9.35 -14.87
CA ALA A 37 10.41 -10.04 -15.96
C ALA A 37 10.41 -9.22 -17.28
N MET A 38 10.55 -7.88 -17.19
CA MET A 38 10.74 -6.99 -18.33
C MET A 38 12.20 -6.96 -18.84
N GLY A 39 13.11 -7.68 -18.19
CA GLY A 39 14.52 -7.76 -18.59
C GLY A 39 15.43 -6.72 -17.92
N HIS A 40 14.95 -5.95 -16.94
CA HIS A 40 15.78 -5.00 -16.21
C HIS A 40 16.58 -5.67 -15.09
N VAL A 41 17.76 -5.13 -14.78
CA VAL A 41 18.58 -5.54 -13.63
C VAL A 41 18.19 -4.68 -12.43
N VAL A 42 17.51 -5.28 -11.45
CA VAL A 42 17.00 -4.56 -10.28
C VAL A 42 17.71 -5.00 -9.01
N GLU A 43 18.37 -4.06 -8.35
CA GLU A 43 19.00 -4.22 -7.04
C GLU A 43 18.18 -3.50 -5.98
N VAL A 44 17.92 -4.17 -4.85
CA VAL A 44 17.21 -3.60 -3.70
C VAL A 44 18.17 -3.47 -2.52
N ILE A 45 18.26 -2.27 -1.96
CA ILE A 45 18.96 -2.03 -0.70
C ILE A 45 17.92 -1.85 0.39
N SER A 46 17.93 -2.77 1.36
CA SER A 46 16.93 -2.91 2.42
C SER A 46 17.58 -3.21 3.78
N PRO A 47 16.85 -3.12 4.90
CA PRO A 47 17.42 -3.23 6.25
C PRO A 47 18.12 -4.55 6.58
N ASP A 48 17.73 -5.67 5.94
CA ASP A 48 18.32 -7.00 6.12
C ASP A 48 19.82 -7.07 5.78
N ARG A 49 20.31 -6.08 5.02
CA ARG A 49 21.75 -5.96 4.66
C ARG A 49 22.58 -5.16 5.68
N PHE A 50 21.96 -4.75 6.79
CA PHE A 50 22.58 -3.86 7.78
C PHE A 50 22.36 -4.37 9.21
N ARG A 51 23.15 -3.88 10.15
CA ARG A 51 22.77 -3.96 11.57
C ARG A 51 21.59 -3.03 11.81
N THR A 52 20.59 -3.52 12.54
CA THR A 52 19.34 -2.79 12.77
C THR A 52 18.99 -2.68 14.24
N ILE A 53 18.16 -1.68 14.54
CA ILE A 53 17.43 -1.54 15.80
C ILE A 53 15.93 -1.48 15.49
N PRO A 54 15.07 -1.94 16.41
CA PRO A 54 13.63 -1.80 16.22
C PRO A 54 13.23 -0.32 16.23
N CYS A 55 12.25 0.04 15.37
CA CYS A 55 11.67 1.39 15.42
C CYS A 55 10.92 1.60 16.74
N PRO A 56 11.14 2.71 17.47
CA PRO A 56 10.55 2.91 18.80
C PRO A 56 9.03 2.84 18.86
N THR A 57 8.33 3.20 17.78
CA THR A 57 6.87 3.18 17.69
C THR A 57 6.32 1.97 16.94
N TYR A 58 7.20 1.20 16.29
CA TYR A 58 6.88 0.04 15.44
C TYR A 58 8.00 -0.99 15.53
N SER A 59 8.01 -1.79 16.59
CA SER A 59 9.07 -2.78 16.84
C SER A 59 9.33 -3.75 15.69
N ASP A 60 8.31 -3.99 14.85
CA ASP A 60 8.40 -4.86 13.69
C ASP A 60 9.13 -4.21 12.50
N ILE A 61 9.47 -2.92 12.58
CA ILE A 61 10.21 -2.20 11.55
C ILE A 61 11.67 -2.09 11.96
N PRO A 62 12.60 -2.81 11.33
CA PRO A 62 14.02 -2.68 11.59
C PRO A 62 14.55 -1.39 10.95
N LEU A 63 15.24 -0.56 11.72
CA LEU A 63 15.91 0.63 11.23
C LEU A 63 17.41 0.38 11.12
N ALA A 64 17.98 0.61 9.94
CA ALA A 64 19.40 0.42 9.68
C ALA A 64 20.27 1.41 10.50
N LEU A 65 21.28 0.89 11.18
CA LEU A 65 22.24 1.70 11.95
C LEU A 65 23.38 2.18 11.06
N LEU A 66 23.61 3.51 11.06
CA LEU A 66 24.74 4.15 10.37
C LEU A 66 24.96 3.66 8.93
N PRO A 67 23.91 3.54 8.09
CA PRO A 67 23.99 2.82 6.83
C PRO A 67 24.86 3.49 5.77
N ARG A 68 25.17 4.78 5.92
CA ARG A 68 25.72 5.66 4.88
C ARG A 68 26.94 5.08 4.17
N ARG A 69 27.97 4.60 4.90
CA ARG A 69 29.21 4.10 4.27
C ARG A 69 28.99 2.83 3.46
N SER A 70 28.24 1.88 4.01
CA SER A 70 27.94 0.61 3.33
C SER A 70 27.00 0.81 2.15
N LEU A 71 25.97 1.67 2.30
CA LEU A 71 25.03 2.00 1.23
C LEU A 71 25.77 2.67 0.05
N VAL A 72 26.66 3.62 0.29
CA VAL A 72 27.44 4.28 -0.78
C VAL A 72 28.26 3.25 -1.54
N ARG A 73 28.99 2.34 -0.87
CA ARG A 73 29.74 1.27 -1.53
C ARG A 73 28.84 0.38 -2.40
N MET A 74 27.63 0.05 -1.93
CA MET A 74 26.68 -0.74 -2.71
C MET A 74 26.22 0.00 -3.95
N ILE A 75 25.92 1.31 -3.85
CA ILE A 75 25.53 2.12 -5.02
C ILE A 75 26.68 2.18 -6.03
N GLU A 76 27.89 2.48 -5.56
CA GLU A 76 29.08 2.60 -6.42
C GLU A 76 29.44 1.26 -7.09
N ALA A 77 29.30 0.14 -6.40
CA ALA A 77 29.54 -1.19 -6.96
C ALA A 77 28.48 -1.59 -7.97
N PHE A 78 27.21 -1.25 -7.73
CA PHE A 78 26.12 -1.58 -8.65
C PHE A 78 26.08 -0.65 -9.86
N GLN A 79 26.53 0.61 -9.75
CA GLN A 79 26.47 1.63 -10.81
C GLN A 79 25.06 1.75 -11.43
N PRO A 80 24.04 2.18 -10.68
CA PRO A 80 22.68 2.27 -11.18
C PRO A 80 22.56 3.32 -12.29
N GLU A 81 21.68 3.06 -13.27
CA GLU A 81 21.22 4.06 -14.24
C GLU A 81 20.04 4.85 -13.74
N ALA A 82 19.26 4.26 -12.81
CA ALA A 82 18.14 4.93 -12.14
C ALA A 82 18.13 4.58 -10.65
N LEU A 83 17.82 5.58 -9.81
CA LEU A 83 17.67 5.44 -8.36
C LEU A 83 16.26 5.82 -7.92
N HIS A 84 15.61 4.89 -7.22
CA HIS A 84 14.34 5.14 -6.55
C HIS A 84 14.50 5.00 -5.04
N ILE A 85 14.12 6.02 -4.27
CA ILE A 85 14.14 6.02 -2.81
C ILE A 85 12.70 5.91 -2.33
N ALA A 86 12.32 4.71 -1.92
CA ALA A 86 10.91 4.38 -1.65
C ALA A 86 10.42 4.85 -0.28
N THR A 87 11.30 5.06 0.69
CA THR A 87 10.93 5.41 2.07
C THR A 87 11.84 6.49 2.65
N GLU A 88 11.34 7.18 3.69
CA GLU A 88 12.01 8.31 4.33
C GLU A 88 12.88 7.94 5.54
N GLY A 89 13.08 6.65 5.80
CA GLY A 89 13.85 6.15 6.92
C GLY A 89 15.38 6.33 6.77
N PRO A 90 16.19 5.70 7.65
CA PRO A 90 17.66 5.87 7.66
C PRO A 90 18.33 5.53 6.33
N LEU A 91 17.87 4.48 5.62
CA LEU A 91 18.39 4.12 4.29
C LEU A 91 18.01 5.18 3.26
N GLY A 92 16.76 5.60 3.23
CA GLY A 92 16.30 6.66 2.33
C GLY A 92 17.02 7.98 2.55
N MET A 93 17.25 8.38 3.80
CA MET A 93 18.01 9.58 4.14
C MET A 93 19.48 9.49 3.70
N ALA A 94 20.11 8.32 3.85
CA ALA A 94 21.48 8.08 3.40
C ALA A 94 21.62 8.14 1.88
N ALA A 95 20.70 7.49 1.15
CA ALA A 95 20.65 7.49 -0.32
C ALA A 95 20.41 8.91 -0.87
N ARG A 96 19.43 9.62 -0.30
CA ARG A 96 19.16 11.03 -0.64
C ARG A 96 20.37 11.92 -0.42
N SER A 97 21.09 11.74 0.70
CA SER A 97 22.29 12.52 1.00
C SER A 97 23.41 12.25 -0.02
N TRP A 98 23.58 11.00 -0.44
CA TRP A 98 24.53 10.63 -1.49
C TRP A 98 24.15 11.26 -2.83
N ALA A 99 22.91 11.07 -3.27
CA ALA A 99 22.40 11.58 -4.55
C ALA A 99 22.55 13.11 -4.65
N LYS A 100 22.23 13.84 -3.56
CA LYS A 100 22.43 15.30 -3.54
C LYS A 100 23.88 15.74 -3.65
N ARG A 101 24.83 15.00 -3.08
CA ARG A 101 26.25 15.36 -3.13
C ARG A 101 26.88 15.05 -4.47
N THR A 102 26.41 13.99 -5.13
CA THR A 102 26.94 13.56 -6.44
C THR A 102 26.19 14.18 -7.63
N GLY A 103 25.10 14.91 -7.37
CA GLY A 103 24.22 15.41 -8.43
C GLY A 103 23.38 14.32 -9.10
N PHE A 104 23.33 13.10 -8.51
CA PHE A 104 22.61 11.98 -9.10
C PHE A 104 21.09 12.19 -9.01
N GLY A 105 20.39 12.12 -10.15
CA GLY A 105 18.94 12.21 -10.21
C GLY A 105 18.26 11.02 -9.53
N PHE A 106 17.16 11.25 -8.81
CA PHE A 106 16.41 10.18 -8.17
C PHE A 106 14.92 10.49 -8.11
N THR A 107 14.13 9.44 -7.95
CA THR A 107 12.70 9.53 -7.67
C THR A 107 12.39 9.04 -6.26
N THR A 108 11.24 9.45 -5.73
CA THR A 108 10.72 8.99 -4.44
C THR A 108 9.28 8.54 -4.57
N ALA A 109 8.74 7.89 -3.54
CA ALA A 109 7.31 7.61 -3.45
C ALA A 109 6.76 7.98 -2.07
N PHE A 110 5.53 8.50 -2.05
CA PHE A 110 4.78 8.73 -0.84
C PHE A 110 3.85 7.53 -0.59
N HIS A 111 4.35 6.56 0.16
CA HIS A 111 3.64 5.31 0.39
C HIS A 111 2.70 5.36 1.60
N THR A 112 3.07 6.12 2.63
CA THR A 112 2.42 6.05 3.94
C THR A 112 2.16 7.44 4.49
N ARG A 113 0.99 7.65 5.07
CA ARG A 113 0.64 8.86 5.84
C ARG A 113 1.34 8.84 7.19
N PHE A 114 2.68 8.89 7.15
CA PHE A 114 3.53 8.75 8.32
C PHE A 114 3.24 9.81 9.39
N ALA A 115 2.89 11.03 8.96
CA ALA A 115 2.55 12.12 9.87
C ALA A 115 1.28 11.79 10.69
N GLU A 116 0.26 11.22 10.07
CA GLU A 116 -0.98 10.79 10.72
C GLU A 116 -0.75 9.61 11.66
N TYR A 117 0.10 8.67 11.27
CA TYR A 117 0.46 7.53 12.12
C TYR A 117 1.19 7.97 13.39
N ILE A 118 2.13 8.90 13.28
CA ILE A 118 2.80 9.49 14.44
C ILE A 118 1.78 10.24 15.30
N LYS A 119 0.94 11.09 14.70
CA LYS A 119 -0.09 11.83 15.43
C LYS A 119 -1.02 10.89 16.22
N ALA A 120 -1.51 9.82 15.58
CA ALA A 120 -2.42 8.87 16.23
C ALA A 120 -1.82 8.18 17.46
N ARG A 121 -0.49 8.05 17.52
CA ARG A 121 0.22 7.36 18.61
C ARG A 121 0.82 8.29 19.66
N THR A 122 1.25 9.48 19.25
CA THR A 122 2.01 10.39 20.11
C THR A 122 1.29 11.70 20.42
N GLY A 123 0.20 12.00 19.69
CA GLY A 123 -0.48 13.29 19.76
C GLY A 123 0.26 14.45 19.09
N LEU A 124 1.45 14.22 18.51
CA LEU A 124 2.26 15.28 17.89
C LEU A 124 1.54 15.93 16.70
N PRO A 125 1.67 17.23 16.49
CA PRO A 125 1.05 17.92 15.38
C PRO A 125 1.62 17.48 14.02
N VAL A 126 0.79 17.32 13.01
CA VAL A 126 1.20 16.84 11.67
C VAL A 126 2.01 17.88 10.87
N ARG A 127 1.82 19.19 11.15
CA ARG A 127 2.46 20.26 10.34
C ARG A 127 4.00 20.15 10.26
N PRO A 128 4.77 20.01 11.36
CA PRO A 128 6.22 19.86 11.29
C PRO A 128 6.63 18.57 10.60
N LEU A 129 5.88 17.49 10.76
CA LEU A 129 6.14 16.21 10.09
C LEU A 129 5.99 16.34 8.58
N TYR A 130 4.91 16.98 8.10
CA TYR A 130 4.75 17.28 6.68
C TYR A 130 5.81 18.23 6.13
N ALA A 131 6.27 19.21 6.90
CA ALA A 131 7.37 20.09 6.50
C ALA A 131 8.67 19.30 6.30
N TRP A 132 8.95 18.34 7.20
CA TRP A 132 10.09 17.43 7.07
C TRP A 132 9.96 16.51 5.86
N MET A 133 8.79 15.86 5.65
CA MET A 133 8.53 15.02 4.49
C MET A 133 8.65 15.80 3.18
N ARG A 134 8.07 17.02 3.12
CA ARG A 134 8.20 17.90 1.96
C ARG A 134 9.67 18.22 1.66
N ARG A 135 10.48 18.52 2.68
CA ARG A 135 11.93 18.74 2.51
C ARG A 135 12.64 17.49 1.99
N PHE A 136 12.21 16.31 2.43
CA PHE A 136 12.77 15.05 1.93
C PHE A 136 12.48 14.86 0.45
N HIS A 137 11.23 14.96 0.04
CA HIS A 137 10.78 14.72 -1.33
C HIS A 137 11.16 15.86 -2.31
N SER A 138 11.34 17.09 -1.83
CA SER A 138 11.64 18.26 -2.69
C SER A 138 12.96 18.14 -3.47
N ALA A 139 13.86 17.26 -3.08
CA ALA A 139 15.11 17.02 -3.78
C ALA A 139 14.97 15.98 -4.91
N ALA A 140 13.86 15.28 -4.98
CA ALA A 140 13.57 14.30 -6.00
C ALA A 140 13.07 14.97 -7.29
N GLN A 141 13.40 14.38 -8.43
CA GLN A 141 12.90 14.81 -9.74
C GLN A 141 11.45 14.36 -9.99
N GLY A 142 10.96 13.41 -9.18
CA GLY A 142 9.58 12.97 -9.15
C GLY A 142 9.24 12.30 -7.83
N THR A 143 8.07 12.62 -7.28
CA THR A 143 7.49 11.96 -6.11
C THR A 143 6.25 11.21 -6.56
N MET A 144 6.29 9.89 -6.49
CA MET A 144 5.20 9.04 -6.94
C MET A 144 4.13 8.90 -5.87
N VAL A 145 2.86 9.05 -6.26
CA VAL A 145 1.69 8.91 -5.37
C VAL A 145 0.65 7.99 -5.99
N ALA A 146 -0.11 7.30 -5.14
CA ALA A 146 -0.98 6.22 -5.61
C ALA A 146 -2.33 6.67 -6.14
N THR A 147 -2.84 7.83 -5.70
CA THR A 147 -4.20 8.29 -5.97
C THR A 147 -4.24 9.77 -6.32
N GLN A 148 -5.30 10.16 -7.04
CA GLN A 148 -5.49 11.57 -7.43
C GLN A 148 -5.79 12.45 -6.21
N SER A 149 -6.63 11.98 -5.28
CA SER A 149 -6.96 12.74 -4.07
C SER A 149 -5.72 12.97 -3.18
N LEU A 150 -4.81 12.00 -3.09
CA LEU A 150 -3.55 12.17 -2.38
C LEU A 150 -2.62 13.16 -3.11
N ARG A 151 -2.60 13.14 -4.43
CA ARG A 151 -1.86 14.11 -5.25
C ARG A 151 -2.32 15.52 -4.96
N ASP A 152 -3.64 15.75 -4.96
CA ASP A 152 -4.23 17.07 -4.74
C ASP A 152 -3.95 17.57 -3.32
N GLU A 153 -4.09 16.69 -2.32
CA GLU A 153 -3.75 17.00 -0.93
C GLU A 153 -2.28 17.40 -0.76
N LEU A 154 -1.35 16.60 -1.31
CA LEU A 154 0.08 16.91 -1.19
C LEU A 154 0.45 18.16 -1.97
N THR A 155 -0.18 18.41 -3.12
CA THR A 155 -0.01 19.66 -3.88
C THR A 155 -0.46 20.87 -3.05
N ALA A 156 -1.61 20.80 -2.39
CA ALA A 156 -2.11 21.82 -1.48
C ALA A 156 -1.17 22.06 -0.27
N ARG A 157 -0.43 21.01 0.14
CA ARG A 157 0.60 21.09 1.18
C ARG A 157 1.97 21.57 0.67
N GLY A 158 2.07 21.94 -0.62
CA GLY A 158 3.26 22.50 -1.25
C GLY A 158 4.31 21.46 -1.68
N PHE A 159 3.94 20.20 -1.84
CA PHE A 159 4.78 19.22 -2.53
C PHE A 159 4.79 19.53 -4.03
N ARG A 160 5.92 19.27 -4.68
CA ARG A 160 6.14 19.52 -6.11
C ARG A 160 6.58 18.25 -6.82
N ASN A 161 6.53 18.28 -8.16
CA ASN A 161 6.97 17.16 -9.01
C ASN A 161 6.25 15.84 -8.69
N ILE A 162 4.95 15.91 -8.34
CA ILE A 162 4.15 14.74 -8.02
C ILE A 162 3.76 14.02 -9.31
N ARG A 163 3.95 12.70 -9.32
CA ARG A 163 3.63 11.81 -10.44
C ARG A 163 2.66 10.74 -9.98
N SER A 164 1.63 10.48 -10.77
CA SER A 164 0.64 9.43 -10.46
C SER A 164 1.23 8.06 -10.73
N TRP A 165 1.15 7.18 -9.75
CA TRP A 165 1.62 5.80 -9.83
C TRP A 165 0.65 4.88 -9.09
N SER A 166 -0.32 4.33 -9.79
CA SER A 166 -1.35 3.45 -9.25
C SER A 166 -0.76 2.13 -8.74
N ARG A 167 -1.63 1.23 -8.34
CA ARG A 167 -1.28 -0.10 -7.83
C ARG A 167 -1.91 -1.15 -8.73
N GLY A 168 -1.51 -2.39 -8.55
CA GLY A 168 -2.10 -3.54 -9.20
C GLY A 168 -2.68 -4.55 -8.23
N VAL A 169 -3.34 -5.55 -8.77
CA VAL A 169 -3.82 -6.73 -8.05
C VAL A 169 -3.44 -7.99 -8.84
N ASP A 170 -3.17 -9.06 -8.12
CA ASP A 170 -2.91 -10.38 -8.73
C ASP A 170 -4.26 -11.03 -9.08
N LEU A 171 -4.66 -10.89 -10.34
CA LEU A 171 -5.91 -11.40 -10.88
C LEU A 171 -5.94 -12.93 -11.04
N GLY A 172 -4.78 -13.57 -11.02
CA GLY A 172 -4.68 -15.03 -11.04
C GLY A 172 -4.97 -15.62 -9.66
N LEU A 173 -4.48 -14.97 -8.62
CA LEU A 173 -4.70 -15.34 -7.23
C LEU A 173 -6.08 -14.89 -6.72
N PHE A 174 -6.39 -13.58 -6.86
CA PHE A 174 -7.65 -13.01 -6.43
C PHE A 174 -8.66 -13.07 -7.59
N LYS A 175 -9.60 -13.96 -7.50
CA LYS A 175 -10.64 -14.21 -8.51
C LYS A 175 -11.94 -14.66 -7.86
N PRO A 176 -13.06 -14.50 -8.53
CA PRO A 176 -14.32 -15.06 -8.06
C PRO A 176 -14.19 -16.59 -7.90
N GLU A 177 -14.57 -17.08 -6.75
CA GLU A 177 -14.63 -18.50 -6.41
C GLU A 177 -15.97 -18.80 -5.71
N PRO A 178 -16.35 -20.07 -5.59
CA PRO A 178 -17.50 -20.45 -4.76
C PRO A 178 -17.34 -19.85 -3.35
N LYS A 179 -18.43 -19.33 -2.81
CA LYS A 179 -18.40 -18.70 -1.48
C LYS A 179 -17.94 -19.71 -0.42
N GLU A 180 -16.89 -19.34 0.34
CA GLU A 180 -16.48 -20.09 1.52
C GLU A 180 -17.66 -20.17 2.51
N ASP A 181 -17.93 -21.37 2.99
CA ASP A 181 -18.87 -21.53 4.10
C ASP A 181 -18.18 -21.21 5.42
N TRP A 182 -18.55 -20.09 5.99
CA TRP A 182 -18.07 -19.65 7.29
C TRP A 182 -18.74 -20.33 8.47
N GLY A 183 -19.80 -21.11 8.23
CA GLY A 183 -20.69 -21.62 9.29
C GLY A 183 -21.39 -20.51 10.06
N LEU A 184 -21.56 -19.34 9.46
CA LEU A 184 -22.10 -18.14 10.07
C LEU A 184 -23.35 -17.63 9.34
N PRO A 185 -24.30 -16.99 10.06
CA PRO A 185 -25.46 -16.32 9.43
C PRO A 185 -24.99 -15.28 8.39
N ARG A 186 -25.66 -15.28 7.24
CA ARG A 186 -25.43 -14.28 6.17
C ARG A 186 -26.35 -13.06 6.35
N PRO A 187 -25.97 -11.91 5.81
CA PRO A 187 -24.74 -11.64 5.04
C PRO A 187 -23.47 -11.64 5.91
N VAL A 188 -22.32 -11.98 5.31
CA VAL A 188 -21.01 -11.95 5.97
C VAL A 188 -20.27 -10.67 5.58
N PHE A 189 -19.98 -9.83 6.57
CA PHE A 189 -19.19 -8.62 6.43
C PHE A 189 -17.76 -8.91 6.85
N LEU A 190 -16.81 -8.68 5.94
CA LEU A 190 -15.40 -9.01 6.10
C LEU A 190 -14.53 -7.75 6.25
N CYS A 191 -13.64 -7.74 7.23
CA CYS A 191 -12.54 -6.79 7.31
C CYS A 191 -11.21 -7.55 7.23
N VAL A 192 -10.27 -7.07 6.40
CA VAL A 192 -8.96 -7.69 6.20
C VAL A 192 -7.86 -6.66 6.42
N GLY A 193 -6.85 -7.02 7.22
CA GLY A 193 -5.66 -6.18 7.39
C GLY A 193 -5.02 -6.30 8.76
N ARG A 194 -4.00 -5.48 8.99
CA ARG A 194 -3.32 -5.40 10.29
C ARG A 194 -4.31 -4.93 11.37
N VAL A 195 -4.39 -5.68 12.46
CA VAL A 195 -5.27 -5.34 13.60
C VAL A 195 -4.57 -4.33 14.51
N ALA A 196 -4.62 -3.05 14.11
CA ALA A 196 -3.93 -1.94 14.75
C ALA A 196 -4.83 -0.69 14.82
N VAL A 197 -4.48 0.24 15.70
CA VAL A 197 -5.29 1.45 16.00
C VAL A 197 -5.54 2.28 14.73
N GLU A 198 -4.53 2.44 13.89
CA GLU A 198 -4.60 3.21 12.64
C GLU A 198 -5.56 2.62 11.59
N LYS A 199 -5.93 1.34 11.74
CA LYS A 199 -6.90 0.68 10.85
C LYS A 199 -8.34 0.84 11.28
N ASN A 200 -8.59 1.46 12.44
CA ASN A 200 -9.92 1.85 12.91
C ASN A 200 -10.95 0.70 12.90
N ILE A 201 -10.49 -0.54 13.19
CA ILE A 201 -11.33 -1.75 13.11
C ILE A 201 -12.53 -1.67 14.06
N GLY A 202 -12.37 -0.98 15.19
CA GLY A 202 -13.47 -0.74 16.13
C GLY A 202 -14.70 -0.14 15.47
N ALA A 203 -14.54 0.84 14.57
CA ALA A 203 -15.65 1.44 13.83
C ALA A 203 -16.45 0.41 13.00
N PHE A 204 -15.81 -0.65 12.48
CA PHE A 204 -16.51 -1.77 11.84
C PHE A 204 -17.21 -2.67 12.88
N LEU A 205 -16.53 -2.95 13.98
CA LEU A 205 -17.03 -3.88 15.00
C LEU A 205 -18.26 -3.32 15.74
N ASP A 206 -18.34 -2.00 15.90
CA ASP A 206 -19.46 -1.30 16.56
C ASP A 206 -20.71 -1.18 15.68
N LEU A 207 -20.62 -1.47 14.37
CA LEU A 207 -21.77 -1.36 13.48
C LEU A 207 -22.87 -2.38 13.84
N ASP A 208 -24.10 -1.92 13.90
CA ASP A 208 -25.27 -2.80 13.94
C ASP A 208 -25.60 -3.25 12.49
N LEU A 209 -25.18 -4.46 12.15
CA LEU A 209 -25.34 -5.04 10.82
C LEU A 209 -26.11 -6.37 10.89
N PRO A 210 -26.98 -6.67 9.90
CA PRO A 210 -27.59 -7.99 9.82
C PRO A 210 -26.51 -9.03 9.50
N GLY A 211 -26.63 -10.23 10.06
CA GLY A 211 -25.69 -11.33 9.78
C GLY A 211 -24.41 -11.27 10.61
N SER A 212 -23.26 -11.57 10.01
CA SER A 212 -22.04 -11.84 10.75
C SER A 212 -20.87 -10.97 10.35
N LYS A 213 -19.98 -10.72 11.31
CA LYS A 213 -18.72 -9.99 11.12
C LYS A 213 -17.53 -10.94 11.21
N VAL A 214 -16.60 -10.81 10.26
CA VAL A 214 -15.35 -11.58 10.20
C VAL A 214 -14.17 -10.63 10.06
N VAL A 215 -13.13 -10.87 10.85
CA VAL A 215 -11.86 -10.13 10.77
C VAL A 215 -10.74 -11.10 10.44
N VAL A 216 -10.07 -10.85 9.32
CA VAL A 216 -8.87 -11.59 8.89
C VAL A 216 -7.65 -10.71 9.08
N GLY A 217 -6.74 -11.14 9.92
CA GLY A 217 -5.50 -10.43 10.19
C GLY A 217 -4.99 -10.62 11.61
N ASP A 218 -3.85 -9.99 11.88
CA ASP A 218 -3.20 -9.99 13.18
C ASP A 218 -2.65 -8.61 13.50
N GLY A 219 -2.38 -8.36 14.78
CA GLY A 219 -1.78 -7.11 15.22
C GLY A 219 -1.95 -6.82 16.70
N PRO A 220 -1.33 -5.72 17.17
CA PRO A 220 -1.14 -5.46 18.60
C PRO A 220 -2.43 -5.32 19.40
N ILE A 221 -3.54 -4.93 18.78
CA ILE A 221 -4.83 -4.75 19.49
C ILE A 221 -5.77 -5.96 19.37
N LEU A 222 -5.40 -7.02 18.62
CA LEU A 222 -6.23 -8.20 18.42
C LEU A 222 -6.67 -8.87 19.75
N PRO A 223 -5.78 -9.09 20.75
CA PRO A 223 -6.19 -9.72 22.00
C PRO A 223 -7.24 -8.92 22.77
N ARG A 224 -7.21 -7.59 22.69
CA ARG A 224 -8.23 -6.72 23.26
C ARG A 224 -9.56 -6.87 22.53
N LEU A 225 -9.56 -6.74 21.20
CA LEU A 225 -10.78 -6.80 20.38
C LEU A 225 -11.50 -8.16 20.52
N ARG A 226 -10.76 -9.27 20.60
CA ARG A 226 -11.38 -10.60 20.85
C ARG A 226 -12.16 -10.66 22.16
N ARG A 227 -11.71 -9.97 23.19
CA ARG A 227 -12.44 -9.93 24.48
C ARG A 227 -13.64 -8.99 24.43
N GLU A 228 -13.51 -7.86 23.75
CA GLU A 228 -14.56 -6.85 23.63
C GLU A 228 -15.70 -7.29 22.70
N TYR A 229 -15.38 -8.11 21.66
CA TYR A 229 -16.34 -8.54 20.63
C TYR A 229 -16.37 -10.07 20.48
N PRO A 230 -16.90 -10.82 21.48
CA PRO A 230 -16.87 -12.28 21.48
C PRO A 230 -17.71 -12.94 20.37
N ASN A 231 -18.67 -12.22 19.79
CA ASN A 231 -19.53 -12.69 18.71
C ASN A 231 -18.94 -12.47 17.30
N VAL A 232 -17.74 -11.90 17.20
CA VAL A 232 -17.04 -11.67 15.93
C VAL A 232 -16.03 -12.79 15.67
N LEU A 233 -16.02 -13.31 14.46
CA LEU A 233 -15.03 -14.31 14.06
C LEU A 233 -13.68 -13.63 13.71
N PHE A 234 -12.67 -13.83 14.54
CA PHE A 234 -11.29 -13.42 14.28
C PHE A 234 -10.48 -14.65 13.85
N THR A 235 -10.21 -14.79 12.55
CA THR A 235 -9.52 -15.97 12.00
C THR A 235 -8.01 -15.98 12.25
N GLY A 236 -7.42 -14.86 12.60
CA GLY A 236 -5.99 -14.63 12.46
C GLY A 236 -5.58 -14.29 11.00
N PRO A 237 -4.27 -14.24 10.71
CA PRO A 237 -3.81 -13.88 9.37
C PRO A 237 -4.08 -15.01 8.36
N ARG A 238 -4.47 -14.64 7.13
CA ARG A 238 -4.57 -15.54 5.98
C ARG A 238 -3.73 -15.00 4.83
N TYR A 239 -3.19 -15.87 4.00
CA TYR A 239 -2.32 -15.53 2.88
C TYR A 239 -2.68 -16.37 1.64
N GLY A 240 -2.25 -15.91 0.47
CA GLY A 240 -2.44 -16.62 -0.80
C GLY A 240 -3.91 -17.01 -1.04
N GLU A 241 -4.12 -18.25 -1.46
CA GLU A 241 -5.46 -18.77 -1.77
C GLU A 241 -6.43 -18.73 -0.58
N ALA A 242 -5.94 -18.95 0.65
CA ALA A 242 -6.79 -18.88 1.83
C ALA A 242 -7.34 -17.46 2.07
N LEU A 243 -6.57 -16.42 1.70
CA LEU A 243 -7.02 -15.04 1.74
C LEU A 243 -7.99 -14.76 0.58
N ALA A 244 -7.72 -15.25 -0.62
CA ALA A 244 -8.60 -15.09 -1.77
C ALA A 244 -9.98 -15.72 -1.50
N ARG A 245 -10.02 -16.94 -0.94
CA ARG A 245 -11.26 -17.58 -0.52
C ARG A 245 -12.01 -16.78 0.55
N ALA A 246 -11.30 -16.17 1.49
CA ALA A 246 -11.91 -15.31 2.50
C ALA A 246 -12.65 -14.13 1.86
N TYR A 247 -12.05 -13.45 0.89
CA TYR A 247 -12.74 -12.39 0.14
C TYR A 247 -13.93 -12.96 -0.64
N ALA A 248 -13.73 -14.00 -1.45
CA ALA A 248 -14.80 -14.58 -2.26
C ALA A 248 -16.01 -15.07 -1.43
N GLY A 249 -15.77 -15.54 -0.20
CA GLY A 249 -16.77 -16.01 0.75
C GLY A 249 -17.59 -14.90 1.40
N ALA A 250 -17.14 -13.65 1.38
CA ALA A 250 -17.85 -12.52 1.97
C ALA A 250 -18.94 -11.96 1.05
N ASP A 251 -19.94 -11.31 1.66
CA ASP A 251 -20.96 -10.56 0.93
C ASP A 251 -20.57 -9.11 0.73
N VAL A 252 -19.89 -8.51 1.71
CA VAL A 252 -19.31 -7.16 1.64
C VAL A 252 -17.94 -7.15 2.31
N PHE A 253 -16.97 -6.51 1.68
CA PHE A 253 -15.71 -6.13 2.29
C PHE A 253 -15.84 -4.73 2.91
N VAL A 254 -15.68 -4.62 4.21
CA VAL A 254 -15.75 -3.35 4.95
C VAL A 254 -14.35 -2.84 5.23
N PHE A 255 -14.05 -1.64 4.76
CA PHE A 255 -12.76 -0.96 4.92
C PHE A 255 -12.90 0.26 5.83
N PRO A 256 -12.69 0.12 7.15
CA PRO A 256 -12.92 1.18 8.13
C PRO A 256 -11.74 2.14 8.30
N SER A 257 -10.62 1.93 7.60
CA SER A 257 -9.41 2.74 7.73
C SER A 257 -9.63 4.18 7.28
N LEU A 258 -9.02 5.12 8.00
CA LEU A 258 -9.08 6.57 7.70
C LEU A 258 -7.76 7.11 7.14
N THR A 259 -6.70 6.31 7.08
CA THR A 259 -5.32 6.80 6.88
C THR A 259 -4.54 6.09 5.77
N ASP A 260 -5.17 5.16 5.05
CA ASP A 260 -4.51 4.50 3.93
C ASP A 260 -4.33 5.43 2.72
N THR A 261 -3.22 5.27 2.01
CA THR A 261 -2.92 6.05 0.79
C THR A 261 -3.57 5.47 -0.46
N PHE A 262 -3.88 4.16 -0.45
CA PHE A 262 -4.53 3.46 -1.55
C PHE A 262 -5.46 2.34 -1.06
N GLY A 263 -4.93 1.38 -0.25
CA GLY A 263 -5.67 0.22 0.20
C GLY A 263 -5.67 -0.92 -0.83
N LEU A 264 -4.58 -1.67 -0.97
CA LEU A 264 -4.49 -2.84 -1.89
C LEU A 264 -5.62 -3.84 -1.65
N VAL A 265 -6.04 -4.00 -0.41
CA VAL A 265 -7.15 -4.87 0.01
C VAL A 265 -8.50 -4.55 -0.67
N LEU A 266 -8.69 -3.29 -1.13
CA LEU A 266 -9.87 -2.89 -1.91
C LEU A 266 -9.87 -3.62 -3.26
N LEU A 267 -8.73 -3.61 -3.95
CA LEU A 267 -8.59 -4.30 -5.24
C LEU A 267 -8.66 -5.81 -5.10
N GLU A 268 -8.13 -6.37 -4.01
CA GLU A 268 -8.22 -7.80 -3.70
C GLU A 268 -9.66 -8.25 -3.52
N ALA A 269 -10.45 -7.49 -2.76
CA ALA A 269 -11.88 -7.74 -2.58
C ALA A 269 -12.63 -7.66 -3.92
N LEU A 270 -12.45 -6.56 -4.66
CA LEU A 270 -13.10 -6.37 -5.96
C LEU A 270 -12.71 -7.46 -6.97
N ALA A 271 -11.43 -7.87 -7.00
CA ALA A 271 -10.96 -8.95 -7.86
C ALA A 271 -11.62 -10.30 -7.55
N CYS A 272 -11.96 -10.56 -6.29
CA CYS A 272 -12.74 -11.71 -5.86
C CYS A 272 -14.25 -11.54 -6.09
N GLY A 273 -14.68 -10.44 -6.71
CA GLY A 273 -16.09 -10.12 -6.90
C GLY A 273 -16.79 -9.68 -5.62
N THR A 274 -16.07 -9.19 -4.62
CA THR A 274 -16.65 -8.78 -3.33
C THR A 274 -16.77 -7.27 -3.28
N PRO A 275 -18.01 -6.74 -3.13
CA PRO A 275 -18.27 -5.31 -3.04
C PRO A 275 -17.60 -4.66 -1.83
N VAL A 276 -17.23 -3.39 -1.98
CA VAL A 276 -16.52 -2.62 -0.97
C VAL A 276 -17.44 -1.63 -0.27
N ALA A 277 -17.33 -1.54 1.05
CA ALA A 277 -17.92 -0.46 1.86
C ALA A 277 -16.80 0.28 2.60
N ALA A 278 -16.75 1.60 2.52
CA ALA A 278 -15.67 2.37 3.11
C ALA A 278 -16.10 3.80 3.52
N PHE A 279 -15.30 4.44 4.35
CA PHE A 279 -15.37 5.89 4.55
C PHE A 279 -14.89 6.65 3.29
N PRO A 280 -15.38 7.89 3.06
CA PRO A 280 -14.99 8.74 1.92
C PRO A 280 -13.61 9.36 2.14
N VAL A 281 -12.57 8.51 2.16
CA VAL A 281 -11.18 8.90 2.34
C VAL A 281 -10.34 8.52 1.13
N THR A 282 -9.12 9.07 1.05
CA THR A 282 -8.11 8.72 0.05
C THR A 282 -7.98 7.19 -0.07
N GLY A 283 -7.91 6.68 -1.27
CA GLY A 283 -7.96 5.26 -1.59
C GLY A 283 -9.38 4.86 -2.00
N PRO A 284 -10.33 4.64 -1.09
CA PRO A 284 -11.71 4.31 -1.46
C PRO A 284 -12.35 5.30 -2.44
N ILE A 285 -12.22 6.62 -2.21
CA ILE A 285 -12.76 7.63 -3.14
C ILE A 285 -12.19 7.44 -4.55
N ASP A 286 -10.88 7.24 -4.67
CA ASP A 286 -10.23 7.14 -5.97
C ASP A 286 -10.50 5.77 -6.64
N VAL A 287 -10.45 4.69 -5.87
CA VAL A 287 -10.71 3.34 -6.40
C VAL A 287 -12.15 3.16 -6.86
N LEU A 288 -13.11 3.81 -6.19
CA LEU A 288 -14.54 3.68 -6.49
C LEU A 288 -15.13 4.88 -7.28
N ALA A 289 -14.31 5.88 -7.66
CA ALA A 289 -14.77 7.16 -8.23
C ALA A 289 -15.82 7.00 -9.35
N ASP A 290 -15.49 6.20 -10.39
CA ASP A 290 -16.32 6.05 -11.59
C ASP A 290 -17.37 4.94 -11.47
N VAL A 291 -17.37 4.20 -10.36
CA VAL A 291 -18.16 2.96 -10.21
C VAL A 291 -18.89 2.88 -8.87
N HIS A 292 -18.99 4.01 -8.17
CA HIS A 292 -19.75 4.13 -6.92
C HIS A 292 -21.20 3.65 -7.11
N GLY A 293 -21.69 2.85 -6.17
CA GLY A 293 -23.01 2.21 -6.24
C GLY A 293 -23.06 0.93 -7.12
N LYS A 294 -22.09 0.73 -8.04
CA LYS A 294 -22.02 -0.49 -8.87
C LYS A 294 -21.17 -1.59 -8.24
N VAL A 295 -20.05 -1.22 -7.64
CA VAL A 295 -19.07 -2.16 -7.06
C VAL A 295 -18.90 -1.98 -5.56
N GLY A 296 -19.63 -1.08 -4.95
CA GLY A 296 -19.58 -0.78 -3.53
C GLY A 296 -20.05 0.65 -3.23
N ALA A 297 -19.89 1.07 -1.98
CA ALA A 297 -20.31 2.38 -1.52
C ALA A 297 -19.29 3.02 -0.59
N VAL A 298 -19.19 4.34 -0.65
CA VAL A 298 -18.43 5.18 0.29
C VAL A 298 -19.39 6.16 0.94
N ASP A 299 -19.39 6.22 2.28
CA ASP A 299 -20.25 7.12 3.05
C ASP A 299 -19.58 7.51 4.37
N VAL A 300 -19.91 8.68 4.91
CA VAL A 300 -19.50 9.10 6.24
C VAL A 300 -20.14 8.23 7.33
N ASP A 301 -21.30 7.65 7.05
CA ASP A 301 -21.92 6.56 7.80
C ASP A 301 -21.47 5.21 7.22
N LEU A 302 -20.50 4.57 7.87
CA LEU A 302 -19.98 3.28 7.42
C LEU A 302 -21.06 2.18 7.43
N ARG A 303 -22.07 2.28 8.28
CA ARG A 303 -23.22 1.37 8.27
C ARG A 303 -24.04 1.52 6.99
N ALA A 304 -24.35 2.75 6.61
CA ALA A 304 -25.04 3.04 5.37
C ALA A 304 -24.27 2.51 4.16
N ALA A 305 -22.94 2.74 4.11
CA ALA A 305 -22.06 2.20 3.08
C ALA A 305 -22.12 0.66 3.03
N ALA A 306 -22.03 -0.02 4.20
CA ALA A 306 -22.04 -1.48 4.28
C ALA A 306 -23.36 -2.08 3.80
N LEU A 307 -24.50 -1.47 4.14
CA LEU A 307 -25.82 -1.92 3.70
C LEU A 307 -26.05 -1.66 2.21
N ALA A 308 -25.63 -0.50 1.70
CA ALA A 308 -25.73 -0.17 0.27
C ALA A 308 -24.87 -1.10 -0.60
N ALA A 309 -23.69 -1.48 -0.12
CA ALA A 309 -22.79 -2.39 -0.83
C ALA A 309 -23.37 -3.81 -1.04
N LEU A 310 -24.36 -4.24 -0.25
CA LEU A 310 -25.04 -5.54 -0.43
C LEU A 310 -25.78 -5.64 -1.79
N ALA A 311 -26.21 -4.51 -2.35
CA ALA A 311 -26.89 -4.45 -3.63
C ALA A 311 -25.96 -4.37 -4.84
N ALA A 312 -24.65 -4.30 -4.63
CA ALA A 312 -23.68 -4.13 -5.71
C ALA A 312 -23.50 -5.40 -6.56
N ASP A 313 -23.14 -5.18 -7.82
CA ASP A 313 -22.91 -6.28 -8.78
C ASP A 313 -21.51 -6.88 -8.62
N ARG A 314 -21.45 -8.14 -8.25
CA ARG A 314 -20.19 -8.89 -8.06
C ARG A 314 -19.40 -9.05 -9.36
N SER A 315 -20.06 -9.14 -10.50
CA SER A 315 -19.40 -9.24 -11.82
C SER A 315 -18.78 -7.90 -12.20
N ALA A 316 -19.44 -6.78 -11.90
CA ALA A 316 -18.89 -5.44 -12.07
C ALA A 316 -17.67 -5.20 -11.16
N CYS A 317 -17.64 -5.75 -9.94
CA CYS A 317 -16.47 -5.69 -9.05
C CYS A 317 -15.24 -6.29 -9.73
N ARG A 318 -15.36 -7.49 -10.28
CA ARG A 318 -14.28 -8.18 -11.00
C ARG A 318 -13.82 -7.37 -12.20
N ALA A 319 -14.74 -6.96 -13.06
CA ALA A 319 -14.44 -6.19 -14.27
C ALA A 319 -13.72 -4.86 -13.94
N HIS A 320 -14.08 -4.23 -12.81
CA HIS A 320 -13.39 -3.03 -12.35
C HIS A 320 -11.95 -3.32 -11.90
N ALA A 321 -11.73 -4.38 -11.14
CA ALA A 321 -10.40 -4.78 -10.67
C ALA A 321 -9.44 -5.13 -11.81
N GLU A 322 -9.95 -5.66 -12.94
CA GLU A 322 -9.15 -5.99 -14.13
C GLU A 322 -8.44 -4.78 -14.77
N ARG A 323 -8.87 -3.56 -14.46
CA ARG A 323 -8.21 -2.32 -14.87
C ARG A 323 -6.88 -2.06 -14.13
N TYR A 324 -6.59 -2.83 -13.07
CA TYR A 324 -5.44 -2.64 -12.18
C TYR A 324 -4.47 -3.81 -12.30
N SER A 325 -3.58 -3.77 -13.30
CA SER A 325 -2.56 -4.82 -13.46
C SER A 325 -1.23 -4.41 -12.85
N TRP A 326 -0.51 -5.36 -12.25
CA TRP A 326 0.85 -5.12 -11.75
C TRP A 326 1.84 -4.81 -12.87
N ARG A 327 1.64 -5.40 -14.04
CA ARG A 327 2.45 -5.10 -15.23
C ARG A 327 2.34 -3.64 -15.63
N ALA A 328 1.11 -3.11 -15.77
CA ALA A 328 0.90 -1.70 -16.07
C ALA A 328 1.45 -0.79 -14.95
N CYS A 329 1.30 -1.19 -13.68
CA CYS A 329 1.89 -0.49 -12.53
C CYS A 329 3.42 -0.38 -12.66
N ALA A 330 4.11 -1.47 -13.05
CA ALA A 330 5.57 -1.48 -13.24
C ALA A 330 6.01 -0.66 -14.46
N GLU A 331 5.24 -0.67 -15.55
CA GLU A 331 5.50 0.16 -16.74
C GLU A 331 5.40 1.66 -16.42
N VAL A 332 4.37 2.07 -15.67
CA VAL A 332 4.23 3.45 -15.18
C VAL A 332 5.38 3.80 -14.23
N PHE A 333 5.76 2.90 -13.32
CA PHE A 333 6.92 3.10 -12.45
C PHE A 333 8.19 3.35 -13.26
N LEU A 334 8.46 2.50 -14.24
CA LEU A 334 9.63 2.59 -15.12
C LEU A 334 9.65 3.92 -15.87
N SER A 335 8.51 4.35 -16.43
CA SER A 335 8.39 5.62 -17.19
C SER A 335 8.64 6.86 -16.31
N HIS A 336 8.48 6.71 -15.02
CA HIS A 336 8.72 7.79 -14.05
C HIS A 336 10.15 7.81 -13.52
N LEU A 337 10.90 6.73 -13.68
CA LEU A 337 12.31 6.75 -13.31
C LEU A 337 13.05 7.78 -14.17
N VAL A 338 13.98 8.45 -13.56
CA VAL A 338 14.80 9.44 -14.28
C VAL A 338 15.99 8.69 -14.82
N PRO A 339 16.15 8.63 -16.18
CA PRO A 339 17.36 8.14 -16.78
C PRO A 339 18.54 9.03 -16.39
N LEU A 340 19.70 8.45 -16.23
CA LEU A 340 20.94 9.23 -16.12
C LEU A 340 21.06 10.14 -17.34
N ALA A 341 21.37 11.41 -17.11
CA ALA A 341 21.82 12.30 -18.15
C ALA A 341 23.11 11.68 -18.75
N GLY A 342 23.02 11.08 -19.93
CA GLY A 342 24.16 10.48 -20.59
C GLY A 342 23.89 9.26 -21.49
N ALA A 343 22.65 8.77 -21.55
CA ALA A 343 22.26 7.77 -22.54
C ALA A 343 21.59 8.47 -23.73
N SER A 344 22.35 9.21 -24.50
CA SER A 344 22.01 9.65 -25.85
C SER A 344 23.03 9.06 -26.84
#